data_74d3b829219d414e1c1fe2ede6128733
#
_entry.id   74d3b829219d414e1c1fe2ede6128733
#
_cell.length_a   1.000
_cell.length_b   1.000
_cell.length_c   1.000
_cell.angle_alpha   90.00
_cell.angle_beta   90.00
_cell.angle_gamma   90.00
#
_symmetry.space_group_name_H-M   'P 1'
#
loop_
_entity.id
_entity.type
_entity.pdbx_description
1 polymer ?
#
loop_
_entity_poly.entity_id
_entity_poly.type
_entity_poly.pdbx_seq_one_letter_code
_entity_poly.pdbx_strand_id
1 'polypeptide(L)'
;MDYLGVDISKRSSVVAHYKNGKFQKEFFIQNNKNGYNYLLKYLNDLDHPQLIFESTGIYSRGMERFCCVNQINYIQMNPLEAKFKTSALRS
;
A
#
# COMPACT_ATOMS: atom_id res chain seq x y z
N MET A 1 -5.93 13.99 -3.18
CA MET A 1 -4.87 12.99 -3.39
C MET A 1 -5.04 11.84 -2.42
N ASP A 2 -4.89 10.64 -2.91
CA ASP A 2 -5.13 9.43 -2.13
C ASP A 2 -3.83 8.74 -1.76
N TYR A 3 -3.66 8.43 -0.48
CA TYR A 3 -2.50 7.69 0.02
C TYR A 3 -2.95 6.38 0.63
N LEU A 4 -2.20 5.33 0.35
CA LEU A 4 -2.50 4.00 0.88
C LEU A 4 -1.24 3.45 1.55
N GLY A 5 -1.31 3.34 2.88
CA GLY A 5 -0.26 2.68 3.65
C GLY A 5 -0.48 1.17 3.58
N VAL A 6 0.56 0.43 3.25
CA VAL A 6 0.47 -1.02 3.09
C VAL A 6 1.41 -1.70 4.07
N ASP A 7 0.84 -2.55 4.92
CA ASP A 7 1.60 -3.39 5.83
C ASP A 7 1.67 -4.79 5.23
N ILE A 8 2.84 -5.17 4.74
CA ILE A 8 3.03 -6.39 3.96
C ILE A 8 3.49 -7.52 4.87
N SER A 9 2.76 -8.61 4.85
CA SER A 9 3.12 -9.86 5.51
C SER A 9 3.39 -10.94 4.45
N LYS A 10 3.71 -12.14 4.90
CA LYS A 10 4.06 -13.23 3.99
C LYS A 10 2.95 -13.57 2.99
N ARG A 11 1.71 -13.69 3.48
CA ARG A 11 0.59 -14.16 2.66
C ARG A 11 -0.47 -13.12 2.39
N SER A 12 -0.48 -12.05 3.16
CA SER A 12 -1.49 -11.01 3.05
C SER A 12 -0.89 -9.66 3.34
N SER A 13 -1.60 -8.62 2.97
CA SER A 13 -1.22 -7.24 3.26
C SER A 13 -2.44 -6.48 3.74
N VAL A 14 -2.23 -5.58 4.70
CA VAL A 14 -3.27 -4.68 5.18
C VAL A 14 -3.08 -3.33 4.50
N VAL A 15 -4.15 -2.82 3.92
CA VAL A 15 -4.13 -1.56 3.19
C VAL A 15 -5.00 -0.54 3.93
N ALA A 16 -4.43 0.60 4.29
CA ALA A 16 -5.14 1.70 4.93
C ALA A 16 -5.19 2.88 3.97
N HIS A 17 -6.39 3.29 3.60
CA HIS A 17 -6.61 4.34 2.61
C HIS A 17 -6.92 5.66 3.29
N TYR A 18 -6.18 6.71 2.92
CA TYR A 18 -6.37 8.08 3.40
C TYR A 18 -6.59 9.01 2.21
N LYS A 19 -7.57 9.87 2.31
CA LYS A 19 -7.86 10.88 1.30
C LYS A 19 -7.74 12.26 1.94
N ASN A 20 -6.84 13.08 1.42
CA ASN A 20 -6.57 14.42 1.95
C ASN A 20 -6.29 14.40 3.46
N GLY A 21 -5.54 13.40 3.90
CA GLY A 21 -5.17 13.24 5.30
C GLY A 21 -6.24 12.61 6.19
N LYS A 22 -7.40 12.27 5.64
CA LYS A 22 -8.48 11.67 6.41
C LYS A 22 -8.61 10.19 6.12
N PHE A 23 -8.72 9.39 7.17
CA PHE A 23 -8.91 7.96 7.05
C PHE A 23 -10.22 7.63 6.33
N GLN A 24 -10.17 6.76 5.34
CA GLN A 24 -11.32 6.32 4.56
C GLN A 24 -11.71 4.88 4.88
N LYS A 25 -10.75 3.97 4.74
CA LYS A 25 -11.05 2.55 4.80
C LYS A 25 -9.78 1.76 5.06
N GLU A 26 -9.91 0.65 5.76
CA GLU A 26 -8.85 -0.32 5.95
C GLU A 26 -9.36 -1.69 5.49
N PHE A 27 -8.55 -2.39 4.72
CA PHE A 27 -8.91 -3.71 4.24
C PHE A 27 -7.65 -4.52 4.04
N PHE A 28 -7.80 -5.83 3.90
CA PHE A 28 -6.64 -6.67 3.60
C PHE A 28 -6.81 -7.35 2.25
N ILE A 29 -5.68 -7.71 1.66
CA ILE A 29 -5.64 -8.47 0.41
C ILE A 29 -4.73 -9.67 0.60
N GLN A 30 -5.00 -10.74 -0.14
CA GLN A 30 -4.06 -11.84 -0.26
C GLN A 30 -2.92 -11.41 -1.19
N ASN A 31 -1.70 -11.82 -0.87
CA ASN A 31 -0.53 -11.50 -1.71
C ASN A 31 -0.44 -12.47 -2.87
N ASN A 32 -1.46 -12.47 -3.71
CA ASN A 32 -1.55 -13.31 -4.88
C ASN A 32 -2.29 -12.54 -5.98
N LYS A 33 -2.46 -13.18 -7.13
CA LYS A 33 -3.10 -12.57 -8.28
C LYS A 33 -4.48 -11.99 -7.97
N ASN A 34 -5.30 -12.72 -7.22
CA ASN A 34 -6.64 -12.25 -6.88
C ASN A 34 -6.61 -11.02 -6.00
N GLY A 35 -5.73 -11.02 -4.99
CA GLY A 35 -5.58 -9.88 -4.10
C GLY A 35 -5.08 -8.64 -4.82
N TYR A 36 -4.08 -8.81 -5.67
CA TYR A 36 -3.54 -7.68 -6.45
C TYR A 36 -4.55 -7.15 -7.47
N ASN A 37 -5.37 -8.03 -8.06
CA ASN A 37 -6.44 -7.58 -8.95
C ASN A 37 -7.48 -6.75 -8.22
N TYR A 38 -7.84 -7.16 -7.01
CA TYR A 38 -8.75 -6.38 -6.18
C TYR A 38 -8.16 -5.00 -5.86
N LEU A 39 -6.89 -4.97 -5.48
CA LEU A 39 -6.21 -3.70 -5.18
C LEU A 39 -6.17 -2.80 -6.41
N LEU A 40 -5.87 -3.35 -7.58
CA LEU A 40 -5.82 -2.56 -8.80
C LEU A 40 -7.17 -1.92 -9.11
N LYS A 41 -8.26 -2.68 -8.99
CA LYS A 41 -9.59 -2.13 -9.19
C LYS A 41 -9.90 -1.02 -8.20
N TYR A 42 -9.51 -1.21 -6.96
CA TYR A 42 -9.69 -0.19 -5.93
C TYR A 42 -8.93 1.09 -6.28
N LEU A 43 -7.69 0.95 -6.70
CA LEU A 43 -6.82 2.10 -7.03
C LEU A 43 -7.30 2.85 -8.28
N ASN A 44 -7.88 2.14 -9.23
CA ASN A 44 -8.35 2.75 -10.47
C ASN A 44 -9.49 3.76 -10.25
N ASP A 45 -10.20 3.65 -9.14
CA ASP A 45 -11.27 4.57 -8.80
C ASP A 45 -10.78 5.79 -7.98
N LEU A 46 -9.48 5.85 -7.71
CA LEU A 46 -8.91 6.90 -6.88
C LEU A 46 -8.20 7.95 -7.73
N ASP A 47 -8.02 9.14 -7.14
CA ASP A 47 -7.34 10.26 -7.77
C ASP A 47 -5.86 10.25 -7.40
N HIS A 48 -5.00 9.95 -8.38
CA HIS A 48 -3.54 9.92 -8.21
C HIS A 48 -3.11 9.15 -6.95
N PRO A 49 -3.50 7.87 -6.83
CA PRO A 49 -3.16 7.10 -5.64
C PRO A 49 -1.66 6.87 -5.53
N GLN A 50 -1.16 6.93 -4.29
CA GLN A 50 0.23 6.63 -3.99
C GLN A 50 0.28 5.60 -2.86
N LEU A 51 1.02 4.53 -3.08
CA LEU A 51 1.24 3.51 -2.07
C LEU A 51 2.49 3.84 -1.27
N ILE A 52 2.44 3.54 0.02
CA ILE A 52 3.58 3.70 0.92
C ILE A 52 3.74 2.38 1.66
N PHE A 53 4.88 1.75 1.52
CA PHE A 53 5.11 0.49 2.22
C PHE A 53 6.57 0.34 2.62
N GLU A 54 6.77 -0.53 3.60
CA GLU A 54 8.07 -0.81 4.17
C GLU A 54 8.83 -1.78 3.28
N SER A 55 10.14 -1.57 3.14
CA SER A 55 11.01 -2.48 2.42
C SER A 55 11.33 -3.67 3.32
N THR A 56 10.56 -4.74 3.21
CA THR A 56 10.66 -5.91 4.08
C THR A 56 11.25 -7.12 3.36
N GLY A 57 12.38 -6.93 2.71
CA GLY A 57 13.07 -8.02 2.04
C GLY A 57 12.25 -8.65 0.93
N ILE A 58 12.11 -9.98 0.97
CA ILE A 58 11.45 -10.70 -0.13
C ILE A 58 9.94 -10.44 -0.20
N TYR A 59 9.30 -10.08 0.91
CA TYR A 59 7.85 -9.93 0.94
C TYR A 59 7.37 -8.67 0.23
N SER A 60 8.19 -7.64 0.14
CA SER A 60 7.82 -6.41 -0.55
C SER A 60 8.00 -6.49 -2.07
N ARG A 61 8.69 -7.49 -2.57
CA ARG A 61 8.98 -7.61 -4.02
C ARG A 61 7.72 -7.72 -4.87
N GLY A 62 6.74 -8.51 -4.40
CA GLY A 62 5.49 -8.66 -5.12
C GLY A 62 4.73 -7.34 -5.24
N MET A 63 4.68 -6.57 -4.16
CA MET A 63 4.01 -5.28 -4.16
C MET A 63 4.75 -4.27 -5.05
N GLU A 64 6.07 -4.25 -4.98
CA GLU A 64 6.90 -3.40 -5.82
C GLU A 64 6.67 -3.71 -7.30
N ARG A 65 6.68 -4.99 -7.66
CA ARG A 65 6.43 -5.42 -9.04
C ARG A 65 5.03 -5.03 -9.48
N PHE A 66 4.03 -5.21 -8.64
CA PHE A 66 2.66 -4.80 -8.91
C PHE A 66 2.60 -3.32 -9.27
N CYS A 67 3.24 -2.47 -8.49
CA CYS A 67 3.27 -1.04 -8.75
C CYS A 67 3.98 -0.70 -10.05
N CYS A 68 5.11 -1.33 -10.33
CA CYS A 68 5.87 -1.07 -11.54
C CYS A 68 5.10 -1.50 -12.79
N VAL A 69 4.50 -2.68 -12.77
CA VAL A 69 3.76 -3.20 -13.93
C VAL A 69 2.53 -2.35 -14.22
N ASN A 70 1.85 -1.85 -13.19
CA ASN A 70 0.62 -1.09 -13.36
C ASN A 70 0.82 0.42 -13.31
N GLN A 71 2.07 0.88 -13.27
CA GLN A 71 2.42 2.30 -13.26
C GLN A 71 1.78 3.05 -12.09
N ILE A 72 1.81 2.43 -10.93
CA ILE A 72 1.29 3.02 -9.69
C ILE A 72 2.45 3.64 -8.92
N ASN A 73 2.29 4.89 -8.52
CA ASN A 73 3.30 5.57 -7.72
C ASN A 73 3.40 4.95 -6.35
N TYR A 74 4.62 4.74 -5.87
CA TYR A 74 4.83 4.18 -4.55
C TYR A 74 6.09 4.74 -3.92
N ILE A 75 6.10 4.72 -2.59
CA ILE A 75 7.28 5.04 -1.79
C ILE A 75 7.61 3.81 -0.97
N GLN A 76 8.84 3.35 -1.10
CA GLN A 76 9.34 2.22 -0.33
C GLN A 76 10.28 2.77 0.73
N MET A 77 10.01 2.48 2.00
CA MET A 77 10.73 3.07 3.12
C MET A 77 11.49 2.00 3.90
N ASN A 78 12.54 2.41 4.59
CA ASN A 78 13.16 1.50 5.54
C ASN A 78 12.21 1.31 6.75
N PRO A 79 12.37 0.21 7.52
CA PRO A 79 11.42 -0.11 8.60
C PRO A 79 11.19 1.01 9.59
N LEU A 80 12.23 1.73 9.96
CA LEU A 80 12.12 2.80 10.95
C LEU A 80 11.30 3.97 10.43
N GLU A 81 11.57 4.42 9.20
CA GLU A 81 10.86 5.52 8.58
C GLU A 81 9.38 5.18 8.33
N ALA A 82 9.11 3.98 7.84
CA ALA A 82 7.75 3.54 7.57
C ALA A 82 6.92 3.50 8.85
N LYS A 83 7.48 2.96 9.92
CA LYS A 83 6.81 2.88 11.21
C LYS A 83 6.46 4.26 11.75
N PHE A 84 7.40 5.20 11.68
CA PHE A 84 7.18 6.55 12.16
C PHE A 84 6.08 7.26 11.38
N LYS A 85 6.15 7.21 10.07
CA LYS A 85 5.17 7.89 9.21
C LYS A 85 3.78 7.26 9.28
N THR A 86 3.71 5.95 9.40
CA THR A 86 2.43 5.26 9.55
C THR A 86 1.75 5.67 10.85
N SER A 87 2.52 5.80 11.94
CA SER A 87 1.99 6.26 13.21
C SER A 87 1.45 7.68 13.10
N ALA A 88 2.15 8.56 12.37
CA ALA A 88 1.70 9.94 12.16
C ALA A 88 0.41 9.98 11.35
N LEU A 89 0.26 9.11 10.35
CA LEU A 89 -0.95 9.05 9.52
C LEU A 89 -2.16 8.53 10.29
N ARG A 90 -1.92 7.67 11.29
CA ARG A 90 -3.01 7.06 12.08
C ARG A 90 -3.44 7.90 13.27
N SER A 91 -2.66 8.87 13.64
CA SER A 91 -2.94 9.70 14.82
C SER A 91 -3.92 10.84 14.55
#